data_4d58331c0294d68d28dc51027a38efdb
#
_entry.id   4d58331c0294d68d28dc51027a38efdb
#
_cell.length_a   1.000
_cell.length_b   1.000
_cell.length_c   1.000
_cell.angle_alpha   90.00
_cell.angle_beta   90.00
_cell.angle_gamma   90.00
#
_symmetry.space_group_name_H-M   'P 1'
#
loop_
_entity.id
_entity.type
_entity.pdbx_description
1 polymer ?
#
loop_
_entity_poly.entity_id
_entity_poly.type
_entity_poly.pdbx_seq_one_letter_code
_entity_poly.pdbx_strand_id
1 'polypeptide(L)'
;MDLDRRKFFDYSVKAIALAYLSMINLFPKVNLSEDKKKLPWKSKTFKFPLENFKLQSGETLNNAFLLVDVNGELNSSKSNAIIFATCFAGSHKFNQMAYGIDRALNPLKYCIITPNLFCSGHSSSPSNTAPTQDGPRFPSITYYDNINAQDKLISQYFGITNPLMYIGFSMGAQQAFHWGALHGDKTGGIIPLCGTAKTTTQNWITLEGCKLALQSDINYNNGDYISPPKKGLKAFSRNYTSTLFDKEGYEEGLHLNLFDGFEDTESYLDYMDAFFGSVDANDLLGMLNTWQMGDIGKHQKFNNNTKEALANINCPALVMPSSTDLSFPARNNIPEVNEMSEAELVVINTKHGHLAGGMSTALTSQEDVTFIDKNIKKFLKKIT
;
A
#
# COMPACT_ATOMS: atom_id res chain seq x y z
N MET A 1 -27.51 -29.45 -30.02
CA MET A 1 -27.21 -28.05 -30.32
C MET A 1 -25.88 -27.75 -29.60
N ASP A 2 -24.78 -28.15 -30.26
CA ASP A 2 -23.41 -28.00 -29.72
C ASP A 2 -22.95 -26.57 -29.92
N LEU A 3 -23.02 -25.77 -28.88
CA LEU A 3 -22.42 -24.45 -28.84
C LEU A 3 -20.91 -24.63 -28.63
N ASP A 4 -20.20 -24.34 -29.69
CA ASP A 4 -18.75 -24.45 -29.83
C ASP A 4 -17.98 -23.85 -28.63
N ARG A 5 -17.48 -24.70 -27.74
CA ARG A 5 -16.68 -24.35 -26.55
C ARG A 5 -15.48 -23.45 -26.91
N ARG A 6 -14.97 -23.51 -28.14
CA ARG A 6 -13.88 -22.65 -28.62
C ARG A 6 -14.30 -21.18 -28.75
N LYS A 7 -15.55 -20.91 -29.19
CA LYS A 7 -16.06 -19.54 -29.26
C LYS A 7 -16.34 -18.96 -27.87
N PHE A 8 -16.76 -19.79 -26.92
CA PHE A 8 -16.96 -19.33 -25.52
C PHE A 8 -15.62 -18.96 -24.84
N PHE A 9 -14.56 -19.72 -25.11
CA PHE A 9 -13.20 -19.42 -24.62
C PHE A 9 -12.64 -18.14 -25.26
N ASP A 10 -12.89 -17.94 -26.57
CA ASP A 10 -12.40 -16.76 -27.30
C ASP A 10 -13.12 -15.47 -26.88
N TYR A 11 -14.41 -15.55 -26.52
CA TYR A 11 -15.18 -14.43 -25.95
C TYR A 11 -14.75 -14.11 -24.49
N SER A 12 -14.44 -15.10 -23.68
CA SER A 12 -13.98 -14.88 -22.31
C SER A 12 -12.56 -14.30 -22.26
N VAL A 13 -11.65 -14.74 -23.13
CA VAL A 13 -10.30 -14.18 -23.24
C VAL A 13 -10.32 -12.76 -23.80
N LYS A 14 -11.18 -12.46 -24.78
CA LYS A 14 -11.38 -11.08 -25.28
C LYS A 14 -12.08 -10.18 -24.27
N ALA A 15 -13.04 -10.69 -23.51
CA ALA A 15 -13.66 -9.94 -22.41
C ALA A 15 -12.69 -9.69 -21.25
N ILE A 16 -11.82 -10.64 -20.94
CA ILE A 16 -10.74 -10.47 -19.95
C ILE A 16 -9.67 -9.51 -20.48
N ALA A 17 -9.30 -9.59 -21.75
CA ALA A 17 -8.37 -8.64 -22.37
C ALA A 17 -8.97 -7.23 -22.50
N LEU A 18 -10.26 -7.08 -22.80
CA LEU A 18 -10.97 -5.81 -22.81
C LEU A 18 -11.19 -5.26 -21.39
N ALA A 19 -11.45 -6.11 -20.40
CA ALA A 19 -11.47 -5.71 -18.99
C ALA A 19 -10.07 -5.30 -18.53
N TYR A 20 -9.01 -6.00 -18.93
CA TYR A 20 -7.63 -5.62 -18.63
C TYR A 20 -7.20 -4.32 -19.33
N LEU A 21 -7.63 -4.10 -20.55
CA LEU A 21 -7.44 -2.85 -21.29
C LEU A 21 -8.30 -1.71 -20.74
N SER A 22 -9.53 -1.99 -20.25
CA SER A 22 -10.36 -1.01 -19.55
C SER A 22 -9.83 -0.69 -18.15
N MET A 23 -9.18 -1.63 -17.46
CA MET A 23 -8.53 -1.39 -16.15
C MET A 23 -7.27 -0.54 -16.26
N ILE A 24 -6.55 -0.60 -17.38
CA ILE A 24 -5.48 0.38 -17.69
C ILE A 24 -6.08 1.77 -17.92
N ASN A 25 -7.37 1.86 -18.28
CA ASN A 25 -8.14 3.08 -18.45
C ASN A 25 -8.97 3.47 -17.21
N LEU A 26 -9.07 2.63 -16.16
CA LEU A 26 -9.81 2.89 -14.92
C LEU A 26 -9.00 3.69 -13.88
N PHE A 27 -7.67 3.67 -13.94
CA PHE A 27 -6.94 4.78 -13.34
C PHE A 27 -7.19 6.01 -14.20
N PRO A 28 -7.48 7.20 -13.59
CA PRO A 28 -7.76 8.38 -14.37
C PRO A 28 -6.77 8.42 -15.51
N LYS A 29 -7.23 8.70 -16.69
CA LYS A 29 -6.39 9.19 -17.76
C LYS A 29 -5.73 10.46 -17.19
N VAL A 30 -4.75 10.31 -16.33
CA VAL A 30 -3.59 11.16 -16.47
C VAL A 30 -3.32 10.99 -17.95
N ASN A 31 -3.70 11.99 -18.75
CA ASN A 31 -3.62 11.99 -20.20
C ASN A 31 -2.22 11.54 -20.58
N LEU A 32 -1.98 10.23 -20.42
CA LEU A 32 -1.01 9.46 -21.15
C LEU A 32 -1.69 9.30 -22.52
N SER A 33 -1.87 10.44 -23.23
CA SER A 33 -1.92 10.43 -24.67
C SER A 33 -0.88 9.40 -25.08
N GLU A 34 -1.18 8.51 -26.00
CA GLU A 34 -0.27 7.50 -26.55
C GLU A 34 1.02 8.10 -27.16
N ASP A 35 1.17 9.42 -27.19
CA ASP A 35 2.46 10.06 -27.05
C ASP A 35 3.06 9.60 -25.70
N LYS A 36 4.00 8.64 -25.78
CA LYS A 36 4.98 8.33 -24.73
C LYS A 36 5.69 9.64 -24.37
N LYS A 37 5.02 10.55 -23.61
CA LYS A 37 5.68 11.70 -23.02
C LYS A 37 6.76 11.10 -22.13
N LYS A 38 7.98 11.15 -22.63
CA LYS A 38 9.17 10.66 -21.96
C LYS A 38 9.16 11.33 -20.58
N LEU A 39 9.04 10.54 -19.52
CA LEU A 39 9.12 11.07 -18.16
C LEU A 39 10.38 11.95 -18.08
N PRO A 40 10.33 13.11 -17.43
CA PRO A 40 11.49 13.98 -17.30
C PRO A 40 12.60 13.37 -16.42
N TRP A 41 12.35 12.21 -15.84
CA TRP A 41 13.30 11.44 -15.03
C TRP A 41 13.40 10.00 -15.51
N LYS A 42 14.44 9.30 -15.09
CA LYS A 42 14.62 7.87 -15.35
C LYS A 42 13.64 7.07 -14.48
N SER A 43 13.03 6.06 -15.08
CA SER A 43 12.15 5.11 -14.40
C SER A 43 12.49 3.68 -14.81
N LYS A 44 12.49 2.76 -13.86
CA LYS A 44 12.78 1.34 -14.09
C LYS A 44 11.99 0.47 -13.12
N THR A 45 11.28 -0.52 -13.66
CA THR A 45 10.63 -1.56 -12.86
C THR A 45 11.33 -2.90 -13.09
N PHE A 46 11.62 -3.65 -12.02
CA PHE A 46 12.30 -4.95 -12.12
C PHE A 46 11.92 -5.88 -10.96
N LYS A 47 12.15 -7.18 -11.15
CA LYS A 47 12.03 -8.17 -10.08
C LYS A 47 13.36 -8.30 -9.35
N PHE A 48 13.35 -8.13 -8.03
CA PHE A 48 14.48 -8.40 -7.16
C PHE A 48 14.31 -9.81 -6.56
N PRO A 49 15.16 -10.79 -6.89
CA PRO A 49 15.09 -12.14 -6.36
C PRO A 49 15.53 -12.16 -4.88
N LEU A 50 14.78 -12.88 -4.07
CA LEU A 50 15.07 -13.15 -2.67
C LEU A 50 15.39 -14.64 -2.44
N GLU A 51 15.26 -15.46 -3.51
CA GLU A 51 15.45 -16.91 -3.47
C GLU A 51 14.59 -17.58 -2.37
N ASN A 52 15.21 -18.39 -1.51
CA ASN A 52 14.56 -19.06 -0.39
C ASN A 52 14.52 -18.11 0.81
N PHE A 53 13.50 -17.28 0.88
CA PHE A 53 13.39 -16.23 1.88
C PHE A 53 12.79 -16.78 3.18
N LYS A 54 13.56 -16.64 4.28
CA LYS A 54 13.10 -17.01 5.63
C LYS A 54 12.13 -15.97 6.18
N LEU A 55 10.95 -16.45 6.55
CA LEU A 55 9.90 -15.66 7.18
C LEU A 55 10.07 -15.61 8.70
N GLN A 56 9.43 -14.63 9.33
CA GLN A 56 9.39 -14.47 10.79
C GLN A 56 8.80 -15.71 11.49
N SER A 57 7.88 -16.41 10.83
CA SER A 57 7.29 -17.67 11.31
C SER A 57 8.31 -18.83 11.37
N GLY A 58 9.45 -18.71 10.70
CA GLY A 58 10.43 -19.78 10.50
C GLY A 58 10.20 -20.59 9.22
N GLU A 59 9.07 -20.41 8.53
CA GLU A 59 8.82 -20.99 7.21
C GLU A 59 9.74 -20.37 6.15
N THR A 60 9.81 -21.00 4.99
CA THR A 60 10.60 -20.51 3.85
C THR A 60 9.67 -20.22 2.68
N LEU A 61 9.67 -18.99 2.20
CA LEU A 61 9.02 -18.63 0.94
C LEU A 61 10.02 -18.91 -0.20
N ASN A 62 9.70 -19.93 -1.01
CA ASN A 62 10.58 -20.43 -2.08
C ASN A 62 10.50 -19.51 -3.29
N ASN A 63 11.66 -19.28 -3.93
CA ASN A 63 11.77 -18.42 -5.12
C ASN A 63 11.11 -17.06 -4.93
N ALA A 64 11.19 -16.50 -3.72
CA ALA A 64 10.60 -15.23 -3.37
C ALA A 64 11.20 -14.08 -4.20
N PHE A 65 10.41 -13.08 -4.49
CA PHE A 65 10.86 -11.86 -5.16
C PHE A 65 10.04 -10.64 -4.74
N LEU A 66 10.65 -9.45 -4.83
CA LEU A 66 9.95 -8.18 -4.82
C LEU A 66 9.87 -7.62 -6.24
N LEU A 67 8.71 -7.13 -6.66
CA LEU A 67 8.60 -6.22 -7.79
C LEU A 67 8.91 -4.81 -7.29
N VAL A 68 9.92 -4.19 -7.88
CA VAL A 68 10.46 -2.90 -7.43
C VAL A 68 10.35 -1.90 -8.56
N ASP A 69 9.84 -0.71 -8.25
CA ASP A 69 9.84 0.43 -9.15
C ASP A 69 10.79 1.51 -8.62
N VAL A 70 11.60 2.08 -9.50
CA VAL A 70 12.60 3.10 -9.17
C VAL A 70 12.40 4.31 -10.07
N ASN A 71 12.19 5.47 -9.48
CA ASN A 71 12.07 6.74 -10.17
C ASN A 71 13.15 7.72 -9.71
N GLY A 72 13.87 8.30 -10.65
CA GLY A 72 15.06 9.12 -10.38
C GLY A 72 16.35 8.32 -10.32
N GLU A 73 17.43 8.95 -9.91
CA GLU A 73 18.78 8.37 -9.86
C GLU A 73 19.43 8.59 -8.50
N LEU A 74 20.17 7.58 -8.04
CA LEU A 74 21.03 7.74 -6.86
C LEU A 74 22.18 8.70 -7.18
N ASN A 75 22.44 9.63 -6.27
CA ASN A 75 23.67 10.41 -6.29
C ASN A 75 24.89 9.53 -5.90
N SER A 76 26.09 10.03 -6.07
CA SER A 76 27.33 9.27 -5.81
C SER A 76 27.44 8.77 -4.37
N SER A 77 26.94 9.54 -3.39
CA SER A 77 26.92 9.17 -1.98
C SER A 77 25.71 8.33 -1.58
N LYS A 78 24.75 8.10 -2.48
CA LYS A 78 23.47 7.41 -2.24
C LYS A 78 22.61 8.04 -1.13
N SER A 79 22.86 9.31 -0.80
CA SER A 79 22.20 10.03 0.29
C SER A 79 20.82 10.59 -0.07
N ASN A 80 20.37 10.45 -1.34
CA ASN A 80 19.08 10.94 -1.83
C ASN A 80 18.03 9.84 -2.03
N ALA A 81 18.24 8.67 -1.41
CA ALA A 81 17.32 7.54 -1.54
C ALA A 81 16.11 7.72 -0.65
N ILE A 82 14.90 7.63 -1.21
CA ILE A 82 13.63 7.59 -0.50
C ILE A 82 12.99 6.23 -0.76
N ILE A 83 12.59 5.51 0.31
CA ILE A 83 11.79 4.30 0.20
C ILE A 83 10.33 4.71 0.34
N PHE A 84 9.50 4.39 -0.65
CA PHE A 84 8.07 4.68 -0.60
C PHE A 84 7.27 3.38 -0.66
N ALA A 85 6.85 2.89 0.51
CA ALA A 85 6.10 1.64 0.65
C ALA A 85 4.71 1.71 0.04
N THR A 86 4.25 0.61 -0.58
CA THR A 86 2.89 0.51 -1.13
C THR A 86 1.85 0.25 -0.05
N CYS A 87 0.58 0.60 -0.31
CA CYS A 87 -0.56 0.41 0.57
C CYS A 87 -1.36 -0.85 0.22
N PHE A 88 -2.44 -1.13 0.97
CA PHE A 88 -3.39 -2.22 0.71
C PHE A 88 -3.98 -2.10 -0.69
N ALA A 89 -4.01 -3.19 -1.42
CA ALA A 89 -4.48 -3.29 -2.81
C ALA A 89 -3.84 -2.27 -3.78
N GLY A 90 -2.88 -1.47 -3.31
CA GLY A 90 -2.10 -0.52 -4.11
C GLY A 90 -0.86 -1.16 -4.71
N SER A 91 -0.31 -0.50 -5.73
CA SER A 91 0.95 -0.86 -6.35
C SER A 91 1.85 0.37 -6.47
N HIS A 92 3.07 0.17 -6.96
CA HIS A 92 3.97 1.29 -7.29
C HIS A 92 3.32 2.34 -8.20
N LYS A 93 2.36 1.97 -9.07
CA LYS A 93 1.62 2.92 -9.92
C LYS A 93 0.74 3.87 -9.09
N PHE A 94 0.16 3.39 -7.99
CA PHE A 94 -0.56 4.23 -7.06
C PHE A 94 0.38 5.27 -6.44
N ASN A 95 1.56 4.85 -5.98
CA ASN A 95 2.54 5.74 -5.39
C ASN A 95 3.05 6.80 -6.38
N GLN A 96 3.14 6.47 -7.68
CA GLN A 96 3.56 7.41 -8.72
C GLN A 96 2.65 8.64 -8.84
N MET A 97 1.38 8.57 -8.41
CA MET A 97 0.48 9.72 -8.37
C MET A 97 0.96 10.84 -7.42
N ALA A 98 1.84 10.52 -6.48
CA ALA A 98 2.43 11.49 -5.56
C ALA A 98 3.70 12.18 -6.10
N TYR A 99 4.22 11.75 -7.27
CA TYR A 99 5.48 12.28 -7.83
C TYR A 99 5.26 13.51 -8.69
N GLY A 100 6.26 14.38 -8.75
CA GLY A 100 6.23 15.54 -9.63
C GLY A 100 7.40 16.49 -9.40
N ILE A 101 7.70 17.35 -10.40
CA ILE A 101 8.82 18.31 -10.34
C ILE A 101 8.62 19.30 -9.19
N ASP A 102 7.38 19.75 -8.97
CA ASP A 102 7.02 20.71 -7.92
C ASP A 102 6.55 20.04 -6.63
N ARG A 103 6.45 18.69 -6.62
CA ARG A 103 6.03 17.91 -5.47
C ARG A 103 7.15 17.74 -4.44
N ALA A 104 6.79 17.31 -3.23
CA ALA A 104 7.78 16.92 -2.22
C ALA A 104 8.60 15.71 -2.69
N LEU A 105 7.93 14.73 -3.32
CA LEU A 105 8.54 13.56 -3.92
C LEU A 105 8.90 13.84 -5.39
N ASN A 106 10.02 14.53 -5.60
CA ASN A 106 10.54 14.93 -6.92
C ASN A 106 11.63 13.97 -7.40
N PRO A 107 11.37 13.13 -8.44
CA PRO A 107 12.36 12.17 -8.94
C PRO A 107 13.58 12.80 -9.66
N LEU A 108 13.57 14.11 -9.93
CA LEU A 108 14.78 14.82 -10.41
C LEU A 108 15.75 15.13 -9.26
N LYS A 109 15.29 15.09 -8.00
CA LYS A 109 16.10 15.34 -6.80
C LYS A 109 16.42 14.07 -6.04
N TYR A 110 15.44 13.17 -5.96
CA TYR A 110 15.48 11.97 -5.15
C TYR A 110 15.41 10.72 -6.00
N CYS A 111 16.06 9.67 -5.56
CA CYS A 111 15.86 8.32 -6.08
C CYS A 111 14.76 7.68 -5.23
N ILE A 112 13.54 7.56 -5.78
CA ILE A 112 12.38 7.00 -5.08
C ILE A 112 12.29 5.52 -5.44
N ILE A 113 12.44 4.66 -4.43
CA ILE A 113 12.42 3.21 -4.54
C ILE A 113 11.11 2.73 -3.94
N THR A 114 10.28 2.10 -4.76
CA THR A 114 8.95 1.59 -4.36
C THR A 114 8.91 0.07 -4.47
N PRO A 115 9.23 -0.67 -3.39
CA PRO A 115 9.00 -2.11 -3.34
C PRO A 115 7.52 -2.39 -3.15
N ASN A 116 6.94 -3.26 -3.99
CA ASN A 116 5.58 -3.71 -3.78
C ASN A 116 5.52 -4.74 -2.64
N LEU A 117 4.46 -4.68 -1.83
CA LEU A 117 4.20 -5.64 -0.75
C LEU A 117 4.15 -7.08 -1.25
N PHE A 118 4.55 -8.03 -0.43
CA PHE A 118 4.09 -9.41 -0.57
C PHE A 118 2.56 -9.48 -0.53
N CYS A 119 1.98 -10.50 -1.13
CA CYS A 119 0.54 -10.67 -1.29
C CYS A 119 -0.17 -9.59 -2.14
N SER A 120 0.55 -8.68 -2.79
CA SER A 120 -0.08 -7.62 -3.60
C SER A 120 -0.42 -8.06 -5.04
N GLY A 121 -0.15 -9.31 -5.44
CA GLY A 121 -0.21 -9.77 -6.82
C GLY A 121 1.01 -9.34 -7.67
N HIS A 122 1.82 -8.42 -7.18
CA HIS A 122 2.98 -7.86 -7.88
C HIS A 122 4.31 -8.48 -7.43
N SER A 123 4.60 -8.48 -6.12
CA SER A 123 5.65 -9.29 -5.51
C SER A 123 5.15 -10.71 -5.28
N SER A 124 5.95 -11.60 -4.67
CA SER A 124 5.48 -12.96 -4.35
C SER A 124 4.16 -12.92 -3.61
N SER A 125 3.19 -13.65 -4.11
CA SER A 125 1.78 -13.61 -3.71
C SER A 125 1.12 -14.97 -3.91
N PRO A 126 0.01 -15.27 -3.23
CA PRO A 126 -0.80 -16.46 -3.47
C PRO A 126 -1.06 -16.75 -4.95
N SER A 127 -1.36 -15.70 -5.74
CA SER A 127 -1.73 -15.82 -7.16
C SER A 127 -0.56 -16.08 -8.11
N ASN A 128 0.70 -15.90 -7.69
CA ASN A 128 1.85 -15.94 -8.58
C ASN A 128 3.02 -16.83 -8.10
N THR A 129 2.77 -17.65 -7.08
CA THR A 129 3.75 -18.58 -6.52
C THR A 129 3.52 -20.00 -7.06
N ALA A 130 4.51 -20.88 -6.92
CA ALA A 130 4.42 -22.26 -7.39
C ALA A 130 3.39 -23.10 -6.62
N PRO A 131 2.80 -24.17 -7.20
CA PRO A 131 1.69 -24.96 -6.63
C PRO A 131 1.85 -25.49 -5.22
N THR A 132 3.05 -25.54 -4.65
CA THR A 132 3.28 -25.96 -3.26
C THR A 132 3.06 -24.83 -2.25
N GLN A 133 3.03 -23.58 -2.71
CA GLN A 133 2.82 -22.36 -1.90
C GLN A 133 1.87 -21.37 -2.57
N ASP A 134 1.02 -21.81 -3.48
CA ASP A 134 0.01 -20.99 -4.18
C ASP A 134 -1.32 -20.95 -3.42
N GLY A 135 -2.17 -20.00 -3.79
CA GLY A 135 -3.53 -19.89 -3.24
C GLY A 135 -3.54 -19.92 -1.71
N PRO A 136 -4.38 -20.79 -1.09
CA PRO A 136 -4.49 -20.87 0.37
C PRO A 136 -3.26 -21.51 1.06
N ARG A 137 -2.32 -22.07 0.30
CA ARG A 137 -1.05 -22.67 0.80
C ARG A 137 0.07 -21.63 0.93
N PHE A 138 -0.18 -20.39 0.52
CA PHE A 138 0.80 -19.33 0.66
C PHE A 138 1.04 -19.04 2.15
N PRO A 139 2.31 -18.97 2.60
CA PRO A 139 2.60 -18.74 4.00
C PRO A 139 2.10 -17.38 4.49
N SER A 140 1.80 -17.30 5.77
CA SER A 140 1.40 -16.04 6.40
C SER A 140 2.57 -15.06 6.42
N ILE A 141 2.35 -13.86 5.89
CA ILE A 141 3.35 -12.79 5.79
C ILE A 141 3.09 -11.72 6.86
N THR A 142 4.13 -11.31 7.56
CA THR A 142 4.08 -10.19 8.50
C THR A 142 4.65 -8.91 7.88
N TYR A 143 4.47 -7.76 8.58
CA TYR A 143 5.18 -6.54 8.17
C TYR A 143 6.70 -6.71 8.27
N TYR A 144 7.19 -7.41 9.28
CA TYR A 144 8.64 -7.63 9.43
C TYR A 144 9.22 -8.49 8.31
N ASP A 145 8.44 -9.40 7.71
CA ASP A 145 8.86 -10.11 6.51
C ASP A 145 9.05 -9.14 5.33
N ASN A 146 8.11 -8.21 5.15
CA ASN A 146 8.23 -7.17 4.13
C ASN A 146 9.44 -6.25 4.40
N ILE A 147 9.64 -5.81 5.65
CA ILE A 147 10.76 -4.95 6.04
C ILE A 147 12.11 -5.67 5.81
N ASN A 148 12.22 -6.94 6.21
CA ASN A 148 13.44 -7.73 6.00
C ASN A 148 13.76 -7.94 4.50
N ALA A 149 12.74 -8.14 3.68
CA ALA A 149 12.90 -8.23 2.22
C ALA A 149 13.36 -6.89 1.62
N GLN A 150 12.79 -5.80 2.09
CA GLN A 150 13.14 -4.44 1.67
C GLN A 150 14.55 -4.04 2.14
N ASP A 151 14.95 -4.41 3.36
CA ASP A 151 16.30 -4.16 3.84
C ASP A 151 17.35 -4.86 2.97
N LYS A 152 17.12 -6.13 2.58
CA LYS A 152 17.98 -6.82 1.61
C LYS A 152 18.05 -6.08 0.26
N LEU A 153 16.94 -5.59 -0.26
CA LEU A 153 16.90 -4.79 -1.48
C LEU A 153 17.77 -3.53 -1.34
N ILE A 154 17.56 -2.77 -0.26
CA ILE A 154 18.21 -1.48 -0.03
C ILE A 154 19.71 -1.65 0.24
N SER A 155 20.06 -2.57 1.15
CA SER A 155 21.46 -2.77 1.57
C SER A 155 22.28 -3.57 0.56
N GLN A 156 21.76 -4.70 0.04
CA GLN A 156 22.54 -5.62 -0.79
C GLN A 156 22.51 -5.27 -2.27
N TYR A 157 21.34 -4.90 -2.81
CA TYR A 157 21.23 -4.59 -4.25
C TYR A 157 21.66 -3.14 -4.55
N PHE A 158 21.11 -2.17 -3.79
CA PHE A 158 21.47 -0.77 -4.01
C PHE A 158 22.74 -0.34 -3.27
N GLY A 159 23.18 -1.08 -2.25
CA GLY A 159 24.31 -0.71 -1.39
C GLY A 159 24.05 0.61 -0.66
N ILE A 160 22.80 0.87 -0.28
CA ILE A 160 22.40 2.02 0.51
C ILE A 160 22.46 1.62 1.99
N THR A 161 23.27 2.32 2.77
CA THR A 161 23.41 2.06 4.22
C THR A 161 22.44 2.90 5.04
N ASN A 162 22.17 4.15 4.59
CA ASN A 162 21.33 5.10 5.29
C ASN A 162 20.37 5.76 4.27
N PRO A 163 19.18 5.18 4.01
CA PRO A 163 18.19 5.86 3.19
C PRO A 163 17.81 7.19 3.85
N LEU A 164 17.63 8.22 3.02
CA LEU A 164 17.25 9.55 3.46
C LEU A 164 15.92 9.52 4.23
N MET A 165 14.96 8.78 3.70
CA MET A 165 13.61 8.76 4.26
C MET A 165 12.89 7.47 3.90
N TYR A 166 12.07 6.98 4.83
CA TYR A 166 11.08 5.96 4.56
C TYR A 166 9.68 6.59 4.73
N ILE A 167 8.87 6.54 3.69
CA ILE A 167 7.52 7.10 3.67
C ILE A 167 6.51 6.04 3.24
N GLY A 168 5.28 6.12 3.72
CA GLY A 168 4.19 5.26 3.28
C GLY A 168 2.83 5.75 3.73
N PHE A 169 1.81 5.37 2.96
CA PHE A 169 0.41 5.63 3.23
C PHE A 169 -0.29 4.35 3.68
N SER A 170 -1.21 4.43 4.67
CA SER A 170 -2.04 3.30 5.09
C SER A 170 -1.20 2.10 5.58
N MET A 171 -1.32 0.91 4.98
CA MET A 171 -0.39 -0.19 5.23
C MET A 171 1.07 0.19 4.96
N GLY A 172 1.34 1.14 4.07
CA GLY A 172 2.67 1.71 3.87
C GLY A 172 3.15 2.51 5.09
N ALA A 173 2.25 3.21 5.77
CA ALA A 173 2.55 3.90 7.03
C ALA A 173 2.89 2.91 8.16
N GLN A 174 2.17 1.80 8.25
CA GLN A 174 2.51 0.73 9.19
C GLN A 174 3.90 0.15 8.88
N GLN A 175 4.26 0.00 7.59
CA GLN A 175 5.62 -0.38 7.21
C GLN A 175 6.66 0.68 7.65
N ALA A 176 6.35 1.97 7.54
CA ALA A 176 7.25 3.03 7.99
C ALA A 176 7.52 2.96 9.50
N PHE A 177 6.51 2.67 10.32
CA PHE A 177 6.70 2.41 11.75
C PHE A 177 7.55 1.15 12.01
N HIS A 178 7.29 0.03 11.31
CA HIS A 178 8.08 -1.19 11.44
C HIS A 178 9.54 -0.98 11.00
N TRP A 179 9.76 -0.24 9.91
CA TRP A 179 11.10 0.14 9.46
C TRP A 179 11.81 0.99 10.52
N GLY A 180 11.16 2.04 11.02
CA GLY A 180 11.71 2.90 12.06
C GLY A 180 12.08 2.14 13.34
N ALA A 181 11.26 1.16 13.74
CA ALA A 181 11.54 0.34 14.92
C ALA A 181 12.78 -0.57 14.76
N LEU A 182 13.07 -1.08 13.55
CA LEU A 182 14.25 -1.92 13.30
C LEU A 182 15.49 -1.16 12.82
N HIS A 183 15.30 -0.12 12.02
CA HIS A 183 16.34 0.56 11.24
C HIS A 183 16.37 2.08 11.47
N GLY A 184 15.75 2.57 12.54
CA GLY A 184 15.75 4.01 12.85
C GLY A 184 17.15 4.59 12.99
N ASP A 185 18.08 3.83 13.55
CA ASP A 185 19.50 4.20 13.69
C ASP A 185 20.25 4.37 12.35
N LYS A 186 19.67 3.88 11.26
CA LYS A 186 20.23 3.92 9.89
C LYS A 186 19.36 4.69 8.91
N THR A 187 18.39 5.47 9.38
CA THR A 187 17.42 6.16 8.51
C THR A 187 17.39 7.63 8.85
N GLY A 188 17.45 8.50 7.86
CA GLY A 188 17.34 9.95 8.06
C GLY A 188 16.00 10.37 8.65
N GLY A 189 14.92 9.67 8.35
CA GLY A 189 13.63 9.87 8.98
C GLY A 189 12.51 9.00 8.41
N ILE A 190 11.36 8.94 9.11
CA ILE A 190 10.17 8.22 8.67
C ILE A 190 8.96 9.16 8.54
N ILE A 191 8.09 8.89 7.58
CA ILE A 191 6.81 9.61 7.42
C ILE A 191 5.66 8.61 7.27
N PRO A 192 5.01 8.21 8.38
CA PRO A 192 3.76 7.48 8.33
C PRO A 192 2.57 8.40 8.01
N LEU A 193 1.87 8.15 6.89
CA LEU A 193 0.67 8.88 6.46
C LEU A 193 -0.57 8.01 6.68
N CYS A 194 -1.53 8.46 7.47
CA CYS A 194 -2.80 7.76 7.75
C CYS A 194 -2.60 6.30 8.12
N GLY A 195 -1.80 6.03 9.16
CA GLY A 195 -1.52 4.70 9.69
C GLY A 195 -1.08 4.74 11.14
N THR A 196 -1.01 3.59 11.79
CA THR A 196 -0.62 3.41 13.20
C THR A 196 0.47 2.36 13.35
N ALA A 197 1.24 2.43 14.41
CA ALA A 197 2.27 1.45 14.75
C ALA A 197 1.67 0.06 15.07
N LYS A 198 0.42 0.05 15.49
CA LYS A 198 -0.34 -1.17 15.80
C LYS A 198 -1.76 -1.09 15.27
N THR A 199 -2.23 -2.15 14.65
CA THR A 199 -3.64 -2.30 14.24
C THR A 199 -4.54 -2.34 15.47
N THR A 200 -5.50 -1.41 15.54
CA THR A 200 -6.43 -1.32 16.66
C THR A 200 -7.44 -2.47 16.62
N THR A 201 -8.02 -2.79 17.77
CA THR A 201 -9.07 -3.81 17.86
C THR A 201 -10.27 -3.49 16.97
N GLN A 202 -10.68 -2.21 16.91
CA GLN A 202 -11.80 -1.79 16.07
C GLN A 202 -11.48 -2.00 14.58
N ASN A 203 -10.28 -1.61 14.13
CA ASN A 203 -9.84 -1.83 12.76
C ASN A 203 -9.76 -3.34 12.46
N TRP A 204 -9.19 -4.14 13.38
CA TRP A 204 -9.11 -5.59 13.25
C TRP A 204 -10.50 -6.23 13.03
N ILE A 205 -11.51 -5.80 13.80
CA ILE A 205 -12.90 -6.29 13.67
C ILE A 205 -13.49 -5.91 12.30
N THR A 206 -13.26 -4.68 11.84
CA THR A 206 -13.71 -4.23 10.52
C THR A 206 -13.11 -5.09 9.40
N LEU A 207 -11.80 -5.33 9.44
CA LEU A 207 -11.10 -6.17 8.47
C LEU A 207 -11.59 -7.62 8.51
N GLU A 208 -11.89 -8.16 9.70
CA GLU A 208 -12.45 -9.49 9.86
C GLU A 208 -13.82 -9.61 9.20
N GLY A 209 -14.68 -8.59 9.35
CA GLY A 209 -15.97 -8.52 8.64
C GLY A 209 -15.80 -8.53 7.12
N CYS A 210 -14.86 -7.77 6.59
CA CYS A 210 -14.53 -7.76 5.16
C CYS A 210 -14.02 -9.14 4.67
N LYS A 211 -13.16 -9.81 5.44
CA LYS A 211 -12.64 -11.14 5.12
C LYS A 211 -13.78 -12.16 5.06
N LEU A 212 -14.63 -12.19 6.09
CA LEU A 212 -15.76 -13.11 6.16
C LEU A 212 -16.75 -12.88 5.02
N ALA A 213 -17.00 -11.61 4.64
CA ALA A 213 -17.85 -11.27 3.49
C ALA A 213 -17.31 -11.89 2.19
N LEU A 214 -15.99 -11.82 1.96
CA LEU A 214 -15.35 -12.44 0.80
C LEU A 214 -15.45 -13.97 0.87
N GLN A 215 -15.09 -14.56 2.01
CA GLN A 215 -15.00 -16.00 2.21
C GLN A 215 -16.36 -16.70 2.22
N SER A 216 -17.47 -15.95 2.41
CA SER A 216 -18.83 -16.49 2.38
C SER A 216 -19.32 -16.84 0.97
N ASP A 217 -18.61 -16.46 -0.09
CA ASP A 217 -18.94 -16.89 -1.45
C ASP A 217 -18.71 -18.40 -1.60
N ILE A 218 -19.74 -19.10 -2.08
CA ILE A 218 -19.65 -20.55 -2.30
C ILE A 218 -18.52 -20.94 -3.25
N ASN A 219 -18.18 -20.05 -4.20
CA ASN A 219 -17.09 -20.27 -5.15
C ASN A 219 -15.69 -20.07 -4.53
N TYR A 220 -15.61 -19.51 -3.32
CA TYR A 220 -14.30 -19.29 -2.67
C TYR A 220 -13.63 -20.62 -2.31
N ASN A 221 -14.42 -21.66 -1.96
CA ASN A 221 -13.94 -23.02 -1.74
C ASN A 221 -12.64 -23.10 -0.88
N ASN A 222 -12.64 -22.45 0.27
CA ASN A 222 -11.47 -22.37 1.17
C ASN A 222 -10.18 -21.84 0.51
N GLY A 223 -10.31 -21.05 -0.54
CA GLY A 223 -9.21 -20.48 -1.30
C GLY A 223 -8.75 -21.29 -2.51
N ASP A 224 -9.23 -22.52 -2.69
CA ASP A 224 -8.96 -23.37 -3.87
C ASP A 224 -10.07 -23.19 -4.94
N TYR A 225 -10.34 -21.95 -5.35
CA TYR A 225 -11.33 -21.64 -6.38
C TYR A 225 -10.76 -21.82 -7.80
N ILE A 226 -11.62 -22.32 -8.71
CA ILE A 226 -11.30 -22.43 -10.15
C ILE A 226 -11.62 -21.12 -10.88
N SER A 227 -12.65 -20.42 -10.42
CA SER A 227 -13.03 -19.10 -10.92
C SER A 227 -13.17 -18.12 -9.75
N PRO A 228 -12.83 -16.83 -9.94
CA PRO A 228 -12.88 -15.83 -8.87
C PRO A 228 -14.23 -15.83 -8.13
N PRO A 229 -14.24 -15.71 -6.80
CA PRO A 229 -15.46 -15.62 -5.98
C PRO A 229 -16.07 -14.22 -6.11
N LYS A 230 -16.73 -13.94 -7.24
CA LYS A 230 -17.19 -12.60 -7.65
C LYS A 230 -18.18 -11.97 -6.68
N LYS A 231 -19.09 -12.77 -6.09
CA LYS A 231 -20.06 -12.26 -5.10
C LYS A 231 -19.36 -11.89 -3.80
N GLY A 232 -18.40 -12.70 -3.37
CA GLY A 232 -17.60 -12.44 -2.19
C GLY A 232 -16.70 -11.20 -2.37
N LEU A 233 -16.04 -11.06 -3.54
CA LEU A 233 -15.25 -9.88 -3.88
C LEU A 233 -16.11 -8.61 -3.92
N LYS A 234 -17.35 -8.68 -4.46
CA LYS A 234 -18.29 -7.56 -4.43
C LYS A 234 -18.74 -7.23 -3.01
N ALA A 235 -19.06 -8.22 -2.18
CA ALA A 235 -19.42 -8.01 -0.79
C ALA A 235 -18.26 -7.39 0.02
N PHE A 236 -17.05 -7.88 -0.20
CA PHE A 236 -15.82 -7.30 0.35
C PHE A 236 -15.67 -5.83 -0.06
N SER A 237 -15.74 -5.55 -1.38
CA SER A 237 -15.63 -4.20 -1.94
C SER A 237 -16.55 -3.21 -1.23
N ARG A 238 -17.84 -3.54 -1.14
CA ARG A 238 -18.86 -2.65 -0.56
C ARG A 238 -18.68 -2.43 0.94
N ASN A 239 -18.26 -3.46 1.68
CA ASN A 239 -17.92 -3.32 3.10
C ASN A 239 -16.67 -2.46 3.30
N TYR A 240 -15.60 -2.73 2.56
CA TYR A 240 -14.35 -1.99 2.68
C TYR A 240 -14.50 -0.53 2.25
N THR A 241 -15.17 -0.28 1.14
CA THR A 241 -15.42 1.06 0.61
C THR A 241 -16.10 1.97 1.64
N SER A 242 -17.01 1.44 2.46
CA SER A 242 -17.69 2.22 3.51
C SER A 242 -16.76 2.81 4.58
N THR A 243 -15.49 2.38 4.63
CA THR A 243 -14.51 2.86 5.61
C THR A 243 -13.58 3.95 5.08
N LEU A 244 -13.67 4.30 3.79
CA LEU A 244 -12.75 5.24 3.14
C LEU A 244 -13.02 6.70 3.52
N PHE A 245 -14.28 7.06 3.75
CA PHE A 245 -14.72 8.36 4.24
C PHE A 245 -15.47 8.19 5.56
N ASP A 246 -15.55 9.25 6.34
CA ASP A 246 -16.49 9.32 7.45
C ASP A 246 -17.92 9.64 6.95
N LYS A 247 -18.86 9.71 7.90
CA LYS A 247 -20.26 9.99 7.57
C LYS A 247 -20.41 11.32 6.81
N GLU A 248 -19.74 12.39 7.28
CA GLU A 248 -19.89 13.72 6.68
C GLU A 248 -19.32 13.74 5.24
N GLY A 249 -18.18 13.10 5.00
CA GLY A 249 -17.59 12.99 3.67
C GLY A 249 -18.51 12.31 2.66
N TYR A 250 -19.22 11.25 3.07
CA TYR A 250 -20.21 10.60 2.21
C TYR A 250 -21.47 11.47 2.01
N GLU A 251 -22.02 12.09 3.05
CA GLU A 251 -23.20 12.96 2.95
C GLU A 251 -22.94 14.19 2.08
N GLU A 252 -21.72 14.73 2.08
CA GLU A 252 -21.31 15.83 1.20
C GLU A 252 -20.97 15.39 -0.22
N GLY A 253 -21.03 14.09 -0.53
CA GLY A 253 -20.78 13.54 -1.86
C GLY A 253 -19.31 13.59 -2.30
N LEU A 254 -18.33 13.66 -1.36
CA LEU A 254 -16.91 13.76 -1.70
C LEU A 254 -16.40 12.53 -2.48
N HIS A 255 -16.99 11.36 -2.25
CA HIS A 255 -16.70 10.15 -2.99
C HIS A 255 -17.03 10.25 -4.50
N LEU A 256 -17.98 11.14 -4.87
CA LEU A 256 -18.34 11.39 -6.26
C LEU A 256 -17.31 12.23 -7.01
N ASN A 257 -16.42 12.91 -6.28
CA ASN A 257 -15.36 13.75 -6.86
C ASN A 257 -14.03 13.01 -7.04
N LEU A 258 -13.97 11.73 -6.69
CA LEU A 258 -12.74 10.95 -6.86
C LEU A 258 -12.45 10.70 -8.34
N PHE A 259 -11.15 10.62 -8.67
CA PHE A 259 -10.67 10.38 -10.04
C PHE A 259 -11.22 11.43 -11.03
N ASP A 260 -11.97 10.99 -12.04
CA ASP A 260 -12.58 11.87 -13.05
C ASP A 260 -14.04 12.24 -12.72
N GLY A 261 -14.50 11.83 -11.53
CA GLY A 261 -15.87 12.04 -11.05
C GLY A 261 -16.81 10.88 -11.35
N PHE A 262 -17.86 10.77 -10.54
CA PHE A 262 -18.91 9.77 -10.68
C PHE A 262 -20.27 10.46 -10.72
N GLU A 263 -21.22 9.90 -11.52
CA GLU A 263 -22.55 10.45 -11.68
C GLU A 263 -23.38 10.32 -10.38
N ASP A 264 -23.23 9.17 -9.71
CA ASP A 264 -23.95 8.86 -8.48
C ASP A 264 -23.18 7.82 -7.64
N THR A 265 -23.69 7.50 -6.46
CA THR A 265 -23.10 6.53 -5.54
C THR A 265 -23.02 5.12 -6.14
N GLU A 266 -23.98 4.71 -6.99
CA GLU A 266 -23.94 3.34 -7.58
C GLU A 266 -22.81 3.24 -8.61
N SER A 267 -22.59 4.26 -9.44
CA SER A 267 -21.45 4.31 -10.38
C SER A 267 -20.09 4.32 -9.67
N TYR A 268 -19.99 5.00 -8.54
CA TYR A 268 -18.81 4.91 -7.65
C TYR A 268 -18.62 3.48 -7.10
N LEU A 269 -19.67 2.87 -6.59
CA LEU A 269 -19.62 1.51 -6.05
C LEU A 269 -19.30 0.47 -7.13
N ASP A 270 -19.83 0.62 -8.35
CA ASP A 270 -19.51 -0.26 -9.48
C ASP A 270 -18.03 -0.14 -9.89
N TYR A 271 -17.46 1.08 -9.81
CA TYR A 271 -16.02 1.29 -9.99
C TYR A 271 -15.20 0.54 -8.93
N MET A 272 -15.58 0.66 -7.65
CA MET A 272 -14.90 -0.04 -6.55
C MET A 272 -15.05 -1.57 -6.65
N ASP A 273 -16.23 -2.05 -7.07
CA ASP A 273 -16.49 -3.46 -7.32
C ASP A 273 -15.61 -4.01 -8.46
N ALA A 274 -15.43 -3.23 -9.53
CA ALA A 274 -14.54 -3.58 -10.64
C ALA A 274 -13.07 -3.58 -10.19
N PHE A 275 -12.66 -2.60 -9.37
CA PHE A 275 -11.30 -2.52 -8.82
C PHE A 275 -10.98 -3.76 -7.98
N PHE A 276 -11.75 -4.05 -6.93
CA PHE A 276 -11.51 -5.22 -6.06
C PHE A 276 -11.78 -6.55 -6.77
N GLY A 277 -12.74 -6.58 -7.71
CA GLY A 277 -13.01 -7.74 -8.55
C GLY A 277 -11.86 -8.11 -9.50
N SER A 278 -10.90 -7.21 -9.71
CA SER A 278 -9.70 -7.45 -10.52
C SER A 278 -8.52 -8.03 -9.73
N VAL A 279 -8.59 -7.99 -8.40
CA VAL A 279 -7.54 -8.52 -7.52
C VAL A 279 -7.86 -9.96 -7.17
N ASP A 280 -6.84 -10.80 -7.08
CA ASP A 280 -7.00 -12.18 -6.62
C ASP A 280 -7.49 -12.22 -5.17
N ALA A 281 -8.46 -13.08 -4.86
CA ALA A 281 -9.08 -13.13 -3.54
C ALA A 281 -8.10 -13.57 -2.44
N ASN A 282 -7.20 -14.52 -2.73
CA ASN A 282 -6.20 -14.95 -1.76
C ASN A 282 -5.12 -13.88 -1.55
N ASP A 283 -4.80 -13.10 -2.59
CA ASP A 283 -3.89 -11.96 -2.46
C ASP A 283 -4.48 -10.90 -1.52
N LEU A 284 -5.76 -10.54 -1.69
CA LEU A 284 -6.46 -9.63 -0.78
C LEU A 284 -6.44 -10.15 0.66
N LEU A 285 -6.79 -11.42 0.86
CA LEU A 285 -6.81 -12.03 2.19
C LEU A 285 -5.42 -12.10 2.82
N GLY A 286 -4.38 -12.36 2.02
CA GLY A 286 -2.98 -12.33 2.48
C GLY A 286 -2.57 -10.95 2.98
N MET A 287 -2.90 -9.88 2.25
CA MET A 287 -2.66 -8.50 2.70
C MET A 287 -3.47 -8.14 3.94
N LEU A 288 -4.76 -8.53 4.01
CA LEU A 288 -5.59 -8.29 5.20
C LEU A 288 -5.05 -9.00 6.44
N ASN A 289 -4.54 -10.22 6.29
CA ASN A 289 -3.89 -10.94 7.40
C ASN A 289 -2.64 -10.19 7.87
N THR A 290 -1.79 -9.71 6.95
CA THR A 290 -0.63 -8.86 7.29
C THR A 290 -1.07 -7.62 8.06
N TRP A 291 -2.13 -6.94 7.61
CA TRP A 291 -2.67 -5.76 8.27
C TRP A 291 -3.21 -6.06 9.67
N GLN A 292 -4.02 -7.11 9.83
CA GLN A 292 -4.56 -7.52 11.13
C GLN A 292 -3.48 -7.88 12.15
N MET A 293 -2.36 -8.46 11.69
CA MET A 293 -1.20 -8.79 12.54
C MET A 293 -0.29 -7.60 12.81
N GLY A 294 -0.56 -6.44 12.23
CA GLY A 294 0.27 -5.24 12.36
C GLY A 294 0.44 -4.80 13.82
N ASP A 295 1.66 -4.96 14.33
CA ASP A 295 2.10 -4.48 15.64
C ASP A 295 3.64 -4.46 15.65
N ILE A 296 4.22 -3.27 15.71
CA ILE A 296 5.70 -3.11 15.75
C ILE A 296 6.36 -3.79 16.95
N GLY A 297 5.60 -4.05 18.02
CA GLY A 297 6.10 -4.79 19.16
C GLY A 297 6.27 -6.29 18.89
N LYS A 298 5.63 -6.86 17.86
CA LYS A 298 5.64 -8.29 17.53
C LYS A 298 6.93 -8.74 16.86
N HIS A 299 8.04 -8.44 17.50
CA HIS A 299 9.38 -8.83 17.10
C HIS A 299 10.19 -9.26 18.32
N GLN A 300 11.09 -10.26 18.17
CA GLN A 300 11.91 -10.76 19.27
C GLN A 300 12.73 -9.66 19.96
N LYS A 301 13.19 -8.66 19.21
CA LYS A 301 13.93 -7.50 19.72
C LYS A 301 13.15 -6.71 20.78
N PHE A 302 11.82 -6.72 20.72
CA PHE A 302 10.94 -5.90 21.55
C PHE A 302 10.09 -6.73 22.53
N ASN A 303 10.28 -8.02 22.64
CA ASN A 303 9.59 -8.92 23.57
C ASN A 303 8.05 -8.79 23.51
N ASN A 304 7.47 -8.57 22.32
CA ASN A 304 6.05 -8.28 22.09
C ASN A 304 5.55 -6.99 22.77
N ASN A 305 6.41 -6.02 22.99
CA ASN A 305 6.09 -4.74 23.63
C ASN A 305 6.10 -3.60 22.60
N THR A 306 4.92 -3.11 22.22
CA THR A 306 4.73 -2.02 21.26
C THR A 306 5.35 -0.71 21.75
N LYS A 307 5.28 -0.41 23.06
CA LYS A 307 5.86 0.80 23.66
C LYS A 307 7.37 0.79 23.56
N GLU A 308 8.02 -0.35 23.82
CA GLU A 308 9.46 -0.52 23.69
C GLU A 308 9.90 -0.36 22.22
N ALA A 309 9.10 -0.89 21.27
CA ALA A 309 9.37 -0.72 19.85
C ALA A 309 9.23 0.75 19.38
N LEU A 310 8.24 1.50 19.88
CA LEU A 310 8.10 2.94 19.64
C LEU A 310 9.28 3.72 20.18
N ALA A 311 9.70 3.46 21.42
CA ALA A 311 10.86 4.09 22.02
C ALA A 311 12.18 3.78 21.30
N ASN A 312 12.22 2.67 20.52
CA ASN A 312 13.38 2.31 19.70
C ASN A 312 13.42 3.03 18.33
N ILE A 313 12.40 3.80 17.98
CA ILE A 313 12.43 4.66 16.78
C ILE A 313 13.29 5.88 17.08
N ASN A 314 14.59 5.80 16.69
CA ASN A 314 15.62 6.79 17.03
C ASN A 314 15.88 7.82 15.92
N CYS A 315 15.13 7.74 14.79
CA CYS A 315 15.19 8.75 13.74
C CYS A 315 14.04 9.76 13.89
N PRO A 316 14.20 10.97 13.32
CA PRO A 316 13.10 11.90 13.16
C PRO A 316 11.87 11.26 12.54
N ALA A 317 10.68 11.55 13.06
CA ALA A 317 9.43 11.05 12.53
C ALA A 317 8.41 12.18 12.32
N LEU A 318 7.77 12.20 11.16
CA LEU A 318 6.64 13.08 10.85
C LEU A 318 5.40 12.22 10.67
N VAL A 319 4.56 12.13 11.72
CA VAL A 319 3.34 11.33 11.71
C VAL A 319 2.18 12.21 11.26
N MET A 320 1.54 11.85 10.13
CA MET A 320 0.50 12.67 9.52
C MET A 320 -0.81 11.88 9.35
N PRO A 321 -1.66 11.76 10.38
CA PRO A 321 -2.98 11.17 10.26
C PRO A 321 -3.98 12.15 9.65
N SER A 322 -5.08 11.63 9.07
CA SER A 322 -6.25 12.41 8.70
C SER A 322 -7.20 12.55 9.88
N SER A 323 -7.83 13.74 10.02
CA SER A 323 -8.75 14.04 11.12
C SER A 323 -10.02 13.18 11.10
N THR A 324 -10.43 12.69 9.93
CA THR A 324 -11.69 11.95 9.70
C THR A 324 -11.46 10.50 9.26
N ASP A 325 -10.23 9.99 9.42
CA ASP A 325 -9.90 8.60 9.08
C ASP A 325 -10.60 7.60 10.03
N LEU A 326 -11.43 6.71 9.48
CA LEU A 326 -12.12 5.67 10.24
C LEU A 326 -11.23 4.44 10.48
N SER A 327 -10.31 4.16 9.57
CA SER A 327 -9.39 3.03 9.68
C SER A 327 -8.24 3.30 10.65
N PHE A 328 -7.69 4.52 10.62
CA PHE A 328 -6.57 4.96 11.46
C PHE A 328 -6.87 6.34 12.08
N PRO A 329 -7.82 6.42 13.04
CA PRO A 329 -8.18 7.68 13.66
C PRO A 329 -6.98 8.39 14.28
N ALA A 330 -6.84 9.70 14.02
CA ALA A 330 -5.71 10.52 14.47
C ALA A 330 -5.43 10.43 15.98
N ARG A 331 -6.48 10.22 16.80
CA ARG A 331 -6.33 10.04 18.25
C ARG A 331 -5.44 8.85 18.65
N ASN A 332 -5.29 7.85 17.76
CA ASN A 332 -4.47 6.66 18.04
C ASN A 332 -2.97 6.98 17.91
N ASN A 333 -2.60 7.98 17.11
CA ASN A 333 -1.20 8.38 16.95
C ASN A 333 -0.69 9.26 18.11
N ILE A 334 -1.57 9.88 18.90
CA ILE A 334 -1.16 10.74 20.02
C ILE A 334 -0.28 9.96 21.04
N PRO A 335 -0.72 8.80 21.59
CA PRO A 335 0.14 8.03 22.48
C PRO A 335 1.37 7.45 21.79
N GLU A 336 1.28 7.12 20.48
CA GLU A 336 2.42 6.58 19.73
C GLU A 336 3.55 7.62 19.62
N VAL A 337 3.22 8.86 19.25
CA VAL A 337 4.19 9.96 19.14
C VAL A 337 4.83 10.30 20.46
N ASN A 338 4.08 10.22 21.56
CA ASN A 338 4.60 10.49 22.91
C ASN A 338 5.66 9.48 23.40
N GLU A 339 5.68 8.28 22.83
CA GLU A 339 6.68 7.25 23.16
C GLU A 339 7.94 7.33 22.28
N MET A 340 7.91 8.11 21.19
CA MET A 340 9.03 8.25 20.27
C MET A 340 9.92 9.42 20.68
N SER A 341 11.25 9.30 20.51
CA SER A 341 12.21 10.30 20.97
C SER A 341 12.17 11.61 20.17
N GLU A 342 11.90 11.56 18.88
CA GLU A 342 11.90 12.71 17.96
C GLU A 342 10.76 12.60 16.93
N ALA A 343 9.53 12.81 17.39
CA ALA A 343 8.36 12.72 16.54
C ALA A 343 7.52 14.00 16.56
N GLU A 344 7.02 14.39 15.40
CA GLU A 344 6.07 15.49 15.20
C GLU A 344 4.75 14.91 14.70
N LEU A 345 3.63 15.23 15.36
CA LEU A 345 2.28 14.88 14.93
C LEU A 345 1.68 16.07 14.19
N VAL A 346 1.37 15.89 12.90
CA VAL A 346 0.75 16.92 12.06
C VAL A 346 -0.52 16.36 11.45
N VAL A 347 -1.67 16.70 12.02
CA VAL A 347 -2.98 16.21 11.56
C VAL A 347 -3.37 16.90 10.27
N ILE A 348 -3.74 16.11 9.25
CA ILE A 348 -4.37 16.58 8.01
C ILE A 348 -5.83 16.87 8.35
N ASN A 349 -6.19 18.14 8.46
CA ASN A 349 -7.56 18.56 8.77
C ASN A 349 -8.41 18.54 7.49
N THR A 350 -9.13 17.46 7.27
CA THR A 350 -9.83 17.17 6.01
C THR A 350 -11.11 16.37 6.25
N LYS A 351 -12.01 16.37 5.25
CA LYS A 351 -13.19 15.49 5.17
C LYS A 351 -12.99 14.31 4.21
N HIS A 352 -11.80 14.18 3.60
CA HIS A 352 -11.51 13.10 2.66
C HIS A 352 -11.13 11.76 3.33
N GLY A 353 -11.36 11.63 4.63
CA GLY A 353 -11.20 10.39 5.38
C GLY A 353 -9.81 9.80 5.24
N HIS A 354 -9.77 8.49 5.00
CA HIS A 354 -8.54 7.74 4.82
C HIS A 354 -7.77 8.16 3.56
N LEU A 355 -8.48 8.56 2.49
CA LEU A 355 -7.88 8.83 1.18
C LEU A 355 -7.00 10.09 1.14
N ALA A 356 -7.12 10.98 2.13
CA ALA A 356 -6.26 12.17 2.24
C ALA A 356 -4.76 11.83 2.19
N GLY A 357 -4.35 10.74 2.83
CA GLY A 357 -2.96 10.29 2.86
C GLY A 357 -2.41 9.80 1.51
N GLY A 358 -3.26 9.60 0.49
CA GLY A 358 -2.85 9.12 -0.83
C GLY A 358 -2.07 10.14 -1.68
N MET A 359 -1.94 11.39 -1.21
CA MET A 359 -1.11 12.44 -1.81
C MET A 359 -1.43 12.77 -3.27
N SER A 360 -2.66 12.59 -3.71
CA SER A 360 -3.08 12.81 -5.10
C SER A 360 -4.43 13.52 -5.17
N THR A 361 -4.57 14.48 -6.08
CA THR A 361 -5.85 15.16 -6.36
C THR A 361 -6.91 14.23 -6.95
N ALA A 362 -6.52 13.03 -7.38
CA ALA A 362 -7.46 11.98 -7.76
C ALA A 362 -8.17 11.35 -6.55
N LEU A 363 -7.67 11.55 -5.32
CA LEU A 363 -8.13 10.90 -4.09
C LEU A 363 -8.59 11.90 -3.03
N THR A 364 -8.09 13.13 -3.08
CA THR A 364 -8.33 14.14 -2.06
C THR A 364 -8.26 15.54 -2.65
N SER A 365 -8.48 16.57 -1.84
CA SER A 365 -8.44 17.96 -2.30
C SER A 365 -7.03 18.43 -2.68
N GLN A 366 -6.95 19.44 -3.54
CA GLN A 366 -5.68 20.12 -3.83
C GLN A 366 -5.10 20.79 -2.56
N GLU A 367 -5.93 21.19 -1.62
CA GLU A 367 -5.53 21.76 -0.34
C GLU A 367 -4.79 20.74 0.52
N ASP A 368 -5.33 19.52 0.65
CA ASP A 368 -4.71 18.40 1.37
C ASP A 368 -3.36 18.05 0.75
N VAL A 369 -3.31 17.91 -0.57
CA VAL A 369 -2.07 17.62 -1.29
C VAL A 369 -1.00 18.68 -1.04
N THR A 370 -1.38 19.96 -1.09
CA THR A 370 -0.49 21.09 -0.83
C THR A 370 -0.01 21.12 0.61
N PHE A 371 -0.90 20.84 1.56
CA PHE A 371 -0.58 20.75 2.98
C PHE A 371 0.43 19.63 3.26
N ILE A 372 0.20 18.43 2.73
CA ILE A 372 1.08 17.28 2.89
C ILE A 372 2.45 17.60 2.28
N ASP A 373 2.50 18.05 1.03
CA ASP A 373 3.75 18.40 0.34
C ASP A 373 4.57 19.47 1.10
N LYS A 374 3.91 20.50 1.64
CA LYS A 374 4.55 21.54 2.44
C LYS A 374 5.25 20.95 3.68
N ASN A 375 4.56 20.08 4.41
CA ASN A 375 5.11 19.47 5.62
C ASN A 375 6.23 18.48 5.30
N ILE A 376 6.10 17.67 4.26
CA ILE A 376 7.18 16.77 3.80
C ILE A 376 8.40 17.58 3.36
N LYS A 377 8.22 18.68 2.59
CA LYS A 377 9.33 19.57 2.20
C LYS A 377 10.02 20.20 3.41
N LYS A 378 9.26 20.60 4.45
CA LYS A 378 9.82 21.10 5.71
C LYS A 378 10.64 20.02 6.41
N PHE A 379 10.08 18.81 6.51
CA PHE A 379 10.75 17.67 7.14
C PHE A 379 12.03 17.26 6.40
N LEU A 380 12.00 17.17 5.08
CA LEU A 380 13.19 16.87 4.26
C LEU A 380 14.32 17.89 4.51
N LYS A 381 14.01 19.18 4.66
CA LYS A 381 15.01 20.20 5.00
C LYS A 381 15.61 20.03 6.41
N LYS A 382 14.90 19.37 7.32
CA LYS A 382 15.39 19.11 8.69
C LYS A 382 16.38 17.94 8.71
N ILE A 383 16.18 16.94 7.82
CA ILE A 383 16.95 15.70 7.84
C ILE A 383 18.07 15.66 6.77
N THR A 384 18.17 16.68 5.90
CA THR A 384 19.28 16.89 4.94
C THR A 384 20.25 17.92 5.45
#